data_75d6ef10e986f085bb25d03a635c4912
#
_entry.id   75d6ef10e986f085bb25d03a635c4912
#
_cell.length_a   1.000
_cell.length_b   1.000
_cell.length_c   1.000
_cell.angle_alpha   90.00
_cell.angle_beta   90.00
_cell.angle_gamma   90.00
#
_symmetry.space_group_name_H-M   'P 1'
#
loop_
_entity.id
_entity.type
_entity.pdbx_description
1 polymer ?
#
loop_
_entity_poly.entity_id
_entity_poly.type
_entity_poly.pdbx_seq_one_letter_code
_entity_poly.pdbx_strand_id
1 'polypeptide(L)'
;MKKTLMKWALLLVCMAVTMPAMAQFNVKALKGAVKAVKAVTLTDAQMTEYVKEYIDWMDTHNQVCADDNEYTIRLKKLTDGLTDVEGIPLNFKVYYVIDVNAFACADGSVRIFSSLMDIMSDDELLGVIGHEVGHVA
;
A
#
# COMPACT_ATOMS: atom_id res chain seq x y z
N MET A 1 -14.04 -5.40 -18.00
CA MET A 1 -14.71 -5.62 -16.70
C MET A 1 -14.16 -6.83 -15.95
N LYS A 2 -14.23 -8.06 -16.49
CA LYS A 2 -13.75 -9.28 -15.75
C LYS A 2 -12.24 -9.24 -15.39
N LYS A 3 -11.38 -8.68 -16.24
CA LYS A 3 -9.93 -8.59 -15.97
C LYS A 3 -9.57 -7.56 -14.88
N THR A 4 -10.33 -6.46 -14.80
CA THR A 4 -10.15 -5.44 -13.77
C THR A 4 -10.58 -5.96 -12.39
N LEU A 5 -11.74 -6.61 -12.30
CA LEU A 5 -12.23 -7.22 -11.06
C LEU A 5 -11.26 -8.26 -10.48
N MET A 6 -10.60 -9.04 -11.37
CA MET A 6 -9.65 -10.07 -10.97
C MET A 6 -8.32 -9.46 -10.46
N LYS A 7 -7.89 -8.32 -11.02
CA LYS A 7 -6.73 -7.55 -10.53
C LYS A 7 -6.99 -7.01 -9.11
N TRP A 8 -8.18 -6.48 -8.85
CA TRP A 8 -8.57 -5.94 -7.54
C TRP A 8 -8.70 -7.03 -6.47
N ALA A 9 -9.22 -8.20 -6.82
CA ALA A 9 -9.28 -9.35 -5.92
C ALA A 9 -7.88 -9.86 -5.54
N LEU A 10 -6.91 -9.81 -6.47
CA LEU A 10 -5.53 -10.22 -6.21
C LEU A 10 -4.80 -9.21 -5.29
N LEU A 11 -5.08 -7.92 -5.44
CA LEU A 11 -4.53 -6.84 -4.58
C LEU A 11 -4.99 -6.99 -3.13
N LEU A 12 -6.27 -7.30 -2.92
CA LEU A 12 -6.83 -7.59 -1.58
C LEU A 12 -6.21 -8.85 -0.95
N VAL A 13 -5.87 -9.84 -1.75
CA VAL A 13 -5.23 -11.09 -1.29
C VAL A 13 -3.74 -10.86 -0.95
N CYS A 14 -3.01 -10.05 -1.72
CA CYS A 14 -1.63 -9.69 -1.39
C CYS A 14 -1.54 -8.85 -0.10
N MET A 15 -2.49 -7.94 0.15
CA MET A 15 -2.58 -7.20 1.42
C MET A 15 -2.80 -8.11 2.62
N ALA A 16 -3.54 -9.22 2.46
CA ALA A 16 -3.85 -10.15 3.56
C ALA A 16 -2.65 -11.02 3.97
N VAL A 17 -1.68 -11.23 3.07
CA VAL A 17 -0.54 -12.15 3.30
C VAL A 17 0.65 -11.46 3.97
N THR A 18 0.73 -10.12 3.89
CA THR A 18 1.89 -9.35 4.38
C THR A 18 1.68 -8.67 5.74
N MET A 19 0.57 -8.91 6.43
CA MET A 19 0.32 -8.33 7.75
C MET A 19 1.13 -9.05 8.84
N PRO A 20 1.93 -8.33 9.64
CA PRO A 20 2.58 -8.93 10.80
C PRO A 20 1.54 -9.42 11.81
N ALA A 21 1.87 -10.50 12.51
CA ALA A 21 1.00 -11.23 13.45
C ALA A 21 0.50 -10.42 14.68
N MET A 22 0.80 -9.13 14.77
CA MET A 22 0.41 -8.25 15.88
C MET A 22 -0.96 -7.59 15.71
N ALA A 23 -1.49 -7.52 14.51
CA ALA A 23 -2.90 -7.21 14.33
C ALA A 23 -3.68 -8.53 14.39
N GLN A 24 -4.30 -8.83 15.53
CA GLN A 24 -5.35 -9.86 15.59
C GLN A 24 -6.54 -9.39 14.73
N PHE A 25 -6.30 -9.28 13.45
CA PHE A 25 -7.34 -9.15 12.47
C PHE A 25 -8.10 -10.48 12.49
N ASN A 26 -9.31 -10.45 13.00
CA ASN A 26 -10.13 -11.65 13.13
C ASN A 26 -10.34 -12.27 11.76
N VAL A 27 -9.56 -13.30 11.44
CA VAL A 27 -9.62 -14.03 10.16
C VAL A 27 -11.05 -14.53 9.86
N LYS A 28 -11.87 -14.73 10.90
CA LYS A 28 -13.30 -15.02 10.77
C LYS A 28 -14.10 -13.85 10.19
N ALA A 29 -13.76 -12.60 10.59
CA ALA A 29 -14.38 -11.40 10.02
C ALA A 29 -13.96 -11.20 8.56
N LEU A 30 -12.68 -11.47 8.24
CA LEU A 30 -12.20 -11.42 6.86
C LEU A 30 -12.86 -12.49 5.96
N LYS A 31 -13.02 -13.71 6.45
CA LYS A 31 -13.75 -14.79 5.72
C LYS A 31 -15.23 -14.44 5.55
N GLY A 32 -15.84 -13.78 6.51
CA GLY A 32 -17.20 -13.23 6.43
C GLY A 32 -17.29 -12.10 5.39
N ALA A 33 -16.34 -11.17 5.39
CA ALA A 33 -16.25 -10.07 4.43
C ALA A 33 -16.02 -10.60 2.99
N VAL A 34 -15.11 -11.56 2.80
CA VAL A 34 -14.87 -12.20 1.48
C VAL A 34 -16.12 -12.95 0.99
N LYS A 35 -16.90 -13.55 1.88
CA LYS A 35 -18.17 -14.21 1.53
C LYS A 35 -19.28 -13.22 1.19
N ALA A 36 -19.29 -12.03 1.86
CA ALA A 36 -20.19 -10.92 1.57
C ALA A 36 -19.82 -10.21 0.25
N VAL A 37 -18.52 -10.07 -0.07
CA VAL A 37 -18.04 -9.50 -1.34
C VAL A 37 -18.47 -10.33 -2.56
N LYS A 38 -18.71 -11.62 -2.41
CA LYS A 38 -19.33 -12.43 -3.48
C LYS A 38 -20.80 -12.09 -3.74
N ALA A 39 -21.45 -11.39 -2.83
CA ALA A 39 -22.88 -11.04 -2.92
C ALA A 39 -23.13 -9.53 -3.19
N VAL A 40 -22.11 -8.69 -3.12
CA VAL A 40 -22.25 -7.23 -3.29
C VAL A 40 -21.29 -6.75 -4.37
N THR A 41 -21.82 -6.26 -5.47
CA THR A 41 -21.06 -5.52 -6.49
C THR A 41 -20.72 -4.17 -5.90
N LEU A 42 -19.51 -4.02 -5.35
CA LEU A 42 -19.00 -2.72 -4.93
C LEU A 42 -18.80 -1.85 -6.17
N THR A 43 -19.26 -0.62 -6.12
CA THR A 43 -18.96 0.39 -7.14
C THR A 43 -17.51 0.85 -7.00
N ASP A 44 -16.92 1.36 -8.07
CA ASP A 44 -15.55 1.92 -8.03
C ASP A 44 -15.43 3.03 -6.97
N ALA A 45 -16.47 3.84 -6.78
CA ALA A 45 -16.52 4.87 -5.75
C ALA A 45 -16.46 4.29 -4.33
N GLN A 46 -17.21 3.22 -4.05
CA GLN A 46 -17.17 2.54 -2.76
C GLN A 46 -15.81 1.87 -2.50
N MET A 47 -15.20 1.30 -3.53
CA MET A 47 -13.87 0.73 -3.42
C MET A 47 -12.83 1.81 -3.09
N THR A 48 -12.89 2.96 -3.75
CA THR A 48 -12.01 4.10 -3.49
C THR A 48 -12.16 4.60 -2.05
N GLU A 49 -13.39 4.67 -1.52
CA GLU A 49 -13.66 5.07 -0.15
C GLU A 49 -13.07 4.08 0.86
N TYR A 50 -13.23 2.77 0.65
CA TYR A 50 -12.64 1.75 1.52
C TYR A 50 -11.10 1.79 1.52
N VAL A 51 -10.49 2.00 0.34
CA VAL A 51 -9.03 2.14 0.23
C VAL A 51 -8.57 3.37 1.01
N LYS A 52 -9.29 4.48 0.90
CA LYS A 52 -8.99 5.71 1.63
C LYS A 52 -9.10 5.52 3.14
N GLU A 53 -10.16 4.90 3.63
CA GLU A 53 -10.32 4.59 5.05
C GLU A 53 -9.20 3.68 5.55
N TYR A 54 -8.80 2.68 4.77
CA TYR A 54 -7.71 1.78 5.11
C TYR A 54 -6.38 2.53 5.23
N ILE A 55 -6.04 3.37 4.26
CA ILE A 55 -4.76 4.10 4.28
C ILE A 55 -4.73 5.17 5.38
N ASP A 56 -5.85 5.84 5.64
CA ASP A 56 -6.00 6.79 6.75
C ASP A 56 -5.79 6.07 8.09
N TRP A 57 -6.36 4.88 8.25
CA TRP A 57 -6.14 4.05 9.44
C TRP A 57 -4.67 3.65 9.58
N MET A 58 -4.04 3.19 8.51
CA MET A 58 -2.62 2.81 8.50
C MET A 58 -1.72 4.00 8.84
N ASP A 59 -1.96 5.17 8.27
CA ASP A 59 -1.19 6.39 8.51
C ASP A 59 -1.34 6.89 9.97
N THR A 60 -2.46 6.60 10.64
CA THR A 60 -2.70 7.00 12.03
C THR A 60 -2.18 5.99 13.04
N HIS A 61 -2.06 4.70 12.66
CA HIS A 61 -1.62 3.61 13.55
C HIS A 61 -0.14 3.23 13.36
N ASN A 62 0.55 3.84 12.40
CA ASN A 62 1.99 3.71 12.21
C ASN A 62 2.66 5.07 12.33
N GLN A 63 3.88 5.09 12.82
CA GLN A 63 4.66 6.32 12.88
C GLN A 63 5.09 6.71 11.47
N VAL A 64 4.45 7.72 10.89
CA VAL A 64 4.85 8.31 9.62
C VAL A 64 6.08 9.19 9.85
N CYS A 65 7.14 8.99 9.07
CA CYS A 65 8.32 9.84 9.11
C CYS A 65 7.98 11.26 8.65
N ALA A 66 8.44 12.26 9.41
CA ALA A 66 8.27 13.66 9.06
C ALA A 66 9.06 14.05 7.80
N ASP A 67 8.74 15.20 7.22
CA ASP A 67 9.34 15.67 5.97
C ASP A 67 10.85 15.90 6.04
N ASP A 68 11.37 16.25 7.21
CA ASP A 68 12.79 16.48 7.51
C ASP A 68 13.52 15.20 7.96
N ASN A 69 12.83 14.08 8.06
CA ASN A 69 13.42 12.80 8.42
C ASN A 69 14.26 12.23 7.26
N GLU A 70 15.40 11.63 7.58
CA GLU A 70 16.35 11.10 6.60
C GLU A 70 15.73 10.06 5.64
N TYR A 71 14.83 9.21 6.13
CA TYR A 71 14.12 8.24 5.29
C TYR A 71 13.19 8.93 4.29
N THR A 72 12.47 9.95 4.72
CA THR A 72 11.58 10.73 3.84
C THR A 72 12.38 11.50 2.80
N ILE A 73 13.50 12.11 3.19
CA ILE A 73 14.39 12.82 2.27
C ILE A 73 14.96 11.85 1.22
N ARG A 74 15.42 10.67 1.64
CA ARG A 74 15.92 9.63 0.73
C ARG A 74 14.84 9.17 -0.23
N LEU A 75 13.63 8.88 0.27
CA LEU A 75 12.50 8.46 -0.56
C LEU A 75 12.12 9.52 -1.58
N LYS A 76 12.01 10.77 -1.19
CA LYS A 76 11.71 11.90 -2.09
C LYS A 76 12.74 12.00 -3.22
N LYS A 77 14.02 11.82 -2.92
CA LYS A 77 15.08 11.82 -3.93
C LYS A 77 14.94 10.68 -4.92
N LEU A 78 14.59 9.47 -4.44
CA LEU A 78 14.43 8.29 -5.27
C LEU A 78 13.18 8.35 -6.14
N THR A 79 12.13 9.01 -5.68
CA THR A 79 10.84 9.14 -6.36
C THR A 79 10.68 10.47 -7.11
N ASP A 80 11.77 11.22 -7.25
CA ASP A 80 11.75 12.49 -7.98
C ASP A 80 11.27 12.28 -9.42
N GLY A 81 10.23 13.04 -9.81
CA GLY A 81 9.58 12.89 -11.12
C GLY A 81 8.51 11.80 -11.22
N LEU A 82 8.35 10.93 -10.21
CA LEU A 82 7.26 9.96 -10.13
C LEU A 82 6.02 10.60 -9.49
N THR A 83 5.22 11.30 -10.29
CA THR A 83 4.05 12.05 -9.81
C THR A 83 2.74 11.28 -9.96
N ASP A 84 2.64 10.43 -10.97
CA ASP A 84 1.45 9.64 -11.26
C ASP A 84 1.80 8.35 -12.03
N VAL A 85 0.85 7.44 -12.06
CA VAL A 85 0.85 6.28 -12.96
C VAL A 85 -0.53 6.12 -13.58
N GLU A 86 -0.60 6.06 -14.90
CA GLU A 86 -1.87 6.00 -15.67
C GLU A 86 -2.92 7.06 -15.23
N GLY A 87 -2.46 8.26 -14.83
CA GLY A 87 -3.29 9.35 -14.34
C GLY A 87 -3.73 9.24 -12.88
N ILE A 88 -3.26 8.23 -12.14
CA ILE A 88 -3.49 8.07 -10.71
C ILE A 88 -2.34 8.75 -9.96
N PRO A 89 -2.59 9.83 -9.19
CA PRO A 89 -1.55 10.51 -8.44
C PRO A 89 -0.88 9.59 -7.43
N LEU A 90 0.44 9.61 -7.35
CA LEU A 90 1.20 8.82 -6.39
C LEU A 90 1.46 9.61 -5.11
N ASN A 91 1.29 8.95 -3.97
CA ASN A 91 1.56 9.51 -2.65
C ASN A 91 2.49 8.58 -1.86
N PHE A 92 3.73 9.02 -1.65
CA PHE A 92 4.76 8.26 -0.97
C PHE A 92 4.94 8.71 0.48
N LYS A 93 4.97 7.76 1.41
CA LYS A 93 5.34 7.99 2.81
C LYS A 93 6.20 6.84 3.33
N VAL A 94 6.99 7.12 4.37
CA VAL A 94 7.76 6.12 5.10
C VAL A 94 7.11 5.89 6.46
N TYR A 95 6.92 4.63 6.83
CA TYR A 95 6.57 4.22 8.19
C TYR A 95 7.83 3.84 8.95
N TYR A 96 8.03 4.44 10.12
CA TYR A 96 9.12 4.08 11.02
C TYR A 96 8.73 2.84 11.81
N VAL A 97 9.05 1.68 11.29
CA VAL A 97 8.67 0.37 11.85
C VAL A 97 9.80 -0.65 11.65
N ILE A 98 9.86 -1.65 12.53
CA ILE A 98 10.90 -2.69 12.48
C ILE A 98 10.62 -3.79 11.46
N ASP A 99 9.41 -3.91 10.97
CA ASP A 99 9.07 -4.88 9.91
C ASP A 99 9.67 -4.47 8.57
N VAL A 100 9.99 -5.46 7.75
CA VAL A 100 10.55 -5.28 6.40
C VAL A 100 9.44 -5.45 5.39
N ASN A 101 8.91 -4.34 4.85
CA ASN A 101 7.82 -4.36 3.89
C ASN A 101 7.73 -3.06 3.08
N ALA A 102 6.98 -3.14 1.98
CA ALA A 102 6.44 -2.02 1.23
C ALA A 102 5.09 -2.43 0.64
N PHE A 103 4.20 -1.49 0.39
CA PHE A 103 2.93 -1.76 -0.26
C PHE A 103 2.40 -0.54 -1.01
N ALA A 104 1.54 -0.78 -1.99
CA ALA A 104 0.79 0.24 -2.71
C ALA A 104 -0.71 -0.06 -2.66
N CYS A 105 -1.49 1.01 -2.67
CA CYS A 105 -2.95 0.96 -2.77
C CYS A 105 -3.39 1.51 -4.13
N ALA A 106 -4.57 1.10 -4.55
CA ALA A 106 -5.13 1.47 -5.85
C ALA A 106 -5.45 2.97 -6.00
N ASP A 107 -5.44 3.73 -4.91
CA ASP A 107 -5.57 5.19 -4.90
C ASP A 107 -4.25 5.93 -5.20
N GLY A 108 -3.15 5.19 -5.40
CA GLY A 108 -1.81 5.74 -5.60
C GLY A 108 -1.00 5.91 -4.32
N SER A 109 -1.53 5.54 -3.16
CA SER A 109 -0.78 5.55 -1.90
C SER A 109 0.28 4.45 -1.90
N VAL A 110 1.57 4.83 -1.72
CA VAL A 110 2.71 3.92 -1.60
C VAL A 110 3.37 4.14 -0.25
N ARG A 111 3.57 3.05 0.48
CA ARG A 111 4.18 3.07 1.82
C ARG A 111 5.40 2.18 1.85
N ILE A 112 6.52 2.74 2.31
CA ILE A 112 7.80 2.05 2.45
C ILE A 112 8.14 1.98 3.93
N PHE A 113 8.57 0.83 4.40
CA PHE A 113 8.96 0.65 5.80
C PHE A 113 10.44 1.01 5.99
N SER A 114 10.77 1.72 7.06
CA SER A 114 12.14 2.18 7.35
C SER A 114 13.15 1.02 7.39
N SER A 115 12.78 -0.11 7.97
CA SER A 115 13.66 -1.29 8.03
C SER A 115 13.95 -1.90 6.66
N LEU A 116 13.04 -1.78 5.69
CA LEU A 116 13.33 -2.15 4.31
C LEU A 116 14.38 -1.22 3.69
N MET A 117 14.27 0.08 3.97
CA MET A 117 15.22 1.07 3.49
C MET A 117 16.61 0.89 4.12
N ASP A 118 16.68 0.39 5.35
CA ASP A 118 17.95 0.13 6.04
C ASP A 118 18.77 -0.99 5.39
N ILE A 119 18.11 -2.00 4.83
CA ILE A 119 18.77 -3.19 4.27
C ILE A 119 18.95 -3.14 2.76
N MET A 120 18.39 -2.15 2.07
CA MET A 120 18.46 -2.03 0.61
C MET A 120 19.28 -0.82 0.17
N SER A 121 20.07 -1.00 -0.89
CA SER A 121 20.66 0.09 -1.66
C SER A 121 19.60 0.91 -2.38
N ASP A 122 19.97 2.09 -2.89
CA ASP A 122 19.07 2.94 -3.66
C ASP A 122 18.52 2.24 -4.91
N ASP A 123 19.36 1.49 -5.62
CA ASP A 123 18.96 0.76 -6.83
C ASP A 123 17.98 -0.38 -6.52
N GLU A 124 18.22 -1.12 -5.44
CA GLU A 124 17.31 -2.18 -4.97
C GLU A 124 15.98 -1.60 -4.52
N LEU A 125 16.02 -0.48 -3.79
CA LEU A 125 14.82 0.21 -3.31
C LEU A 125 14.00 0.78 -4.48
N LEU A 126 14.65 1.33 -5.51
CA LEU A 126 13.98 1.75 -6.75
C LEU A 126 13.28 0.57 -7.45
N GLY A 127 13.89 -0.62 -7.43
CA GLY A 127 13.27 -1.84 -7.95
C GLY A 127 11.98 -2.19 -7.19
N VAL A 128 11.99 -2.11 -5.86
CA VAL A 128 10.81 -2.33 -5.02
C VAL A 128 9.74 -1.26 -5.28
N ILE A 129 10.12 0.01 -5.32
CA ILE A 129 9.19 1.13 -5.60
C ILE A 129 8.53 0.93 -6.97
N GLY A 130 9.29 0.60 -8.00
CA GLY A 130 8.77 0.32 -9.33
C GLY A 130 7.79 -0.86 -9.35
N HIS A 131 8.08 -1.91 -8.57
CA HIS A 131 7.17 -3.04 -8.40
C HIS A 131 5.85 -2.62 -7.75
N GLU A 132 5.90 -1.85 -6.65
CA GLU A 132 4.70 -1.37 -5.96
C GLU A 132 3.88 -0.41 -6.82
N VAL A 133 4.53 0.53 -7.52
CA VAL A 133 3.85 1.44 -8.45
C VAL A 133 3.20 0.66 -9.61
N GLY A 134 3.81 -0.44 -10.07
CA GLY A 134 3.22 -1.34 -11.07
C GLY A 134 1.94 -2.01 -10.60
N HIS A 135 1.70 -2.14 -9.30
CA HIS A 135 0.43 -2.65 -8.76
C HIS A 135 -0.70 -1.61 -8.77
N VAL A 136 -0.37 -0.32 -8.85
CA VAL A 136 -1.36 0.77 -8.96
C VAL A 136 -1.94 0.86 -10.39
N ALA A 137 -1.14 0.51 -11.41
CA ALA A 137 -1.47 0.60 -12.84
C ALA A 137 -2.50 -0.43 -13.34
#